data_d07475e680e3dff4d36a33ed9b7750a1
#
_entry.id   d07475e680e3dff4d36a33ed9b7750a1
#
_cell.length_a   1.000
_cell.length_b   1.000
_cell.length_c   1.000
_cell.angle_alpha   90.00
_cell.angle_beta   90.00
_cell.angle_gamma   90.00
#
_symmetry.space_group_name_H-M   'P 1'
#
loop_
_entity.id
_entity.type
_entity.pdbx_description
1 polymer ?
#
loop_
_entity_poly.entity_id
_entity_poly.type
_entity_poly.pdbx_seq_one_letter_code
_entity_poly.pdbx_strand_id
1 'polypeptide(L)'
;MALAINGTKLTGRVFKAAIAKYLAHRGAVKAQKDVIPHGKQTVKQLVGQNQGVSNVELTDPSIRAFERIARKYGVDYAIKRDRANDPPRFLIFFKSRDTDALTAAMQEYAGKRVRRIQRPSVLQRLAQFRSQVKKPTVDREKRKEQTR
;
A
#
# COMPACT_ATOMS: atom_id res chain seq x y z
N MET A 1 38.34 41.75 -28.08
CA MET A 1 37.41 42.00 -26.97
C MET A 1 35.95 42.08 -27.44
N ALA A 2 35.34 40.99 -27.88
CA ALA A 2 33.96 41.02 -28.40
C ALA A 2 33.04 39.94 -27.76
N LEU A 3 33.47 39.31 -26.69
CA LEU A 3 32.72 38.18 -26.06
C LEU A 3 31.83 38.59 -24.91
N ALA A 4 31.89 39.84 -24.42
CA ALA A 4 31.14 40.25 -23.22
C ALA A 4 29.74 40.81 -23.51
N ILE A 5 29.39 41.20 -24.74
CA ILE A 5 28.14 41.93 -25.06
C ILE A 5 26.97 40.97 -25.39
N ASN A 6 27.24 39.76 -25.82
CA ASN A 6 26.17 38.79 -26.12
C ASN A 6 25.61 38.06 -24.90
N GLY A 7 26.33 38.06 -23.77
CA GLY A 7 25.91 37.40 -22.55
C GLY A 7 24.72 38.07 -21.86
N THR A 8 24.66 39.40 -21.87
CA THR A 8 23.60 40.14 -21.14
C THR A 8 22.22 40.08 -21.79
N LYS A 9 22.14 40.01 -23.13
CA LYS A 9 20.87 39.85 -23.85
C LYS A 9 20.30 38.41 -23.73
N LEU A 10 21.18 37.41 -23.66
CA LEU A 10 20.79 36.02 -23.43
C LEU A 10 20.26 35.80 -22.02
N THR A 11 20.88 36.41 -21.00
CA THR A 11 20.44 36.29 -19.62
C THR A 11 19.02 36.86 -19.39
N GLY A 12 18.68 38.00 -20.00
CA GLY A 12 17.34 38.58 -19.87
C GLY A 12 16.25 37.74 -20.49
N ARG A 13 16.50 37.09 -21.64
CA ARG A 13 15.55 36.18 -22.29
C ARG A 13 15.40 34.88 -21.50
N VAL A 14 16.48 34.32 -21.04
CA VAL A 14 16.47 33.09 -20.20
C VAL A 14 15.76 33.34 -18.86
N PHE A 15 15.99 34.51 -18.26
CA PHE A 15 15.32 34.89 -17.01
C PHE A 15 13.82 35.07 -17.19
N LYS A 16 13.38 35.74 -18.25
CA LYS A 16 11.94 35.88 -18.59
C LYS A 16 11.30 34.51 -18.85
N ALA A 17 11.97 33.64 -19.59
CA ALA A 17 11.47 32.30 -19.87
C ALA A 17 11.39 31.42 -18.58
N ALA A 18 12.39 31.54 -17.70
CA ALA A 18 12.38 30.83 -16.41
C ALA A 18 11.26 31.31 -15.49
N ILE A 19 11.03 32.63 -15.40
CA ILE A 19 9.93 33.20 -14.62
C ILE A 19 8.57 32.80 -15.22
N ALA A 20 8.41 32.87 -16.53
CA ALA A 20 7.15 32.46 -17.19
C ALA A 20 6.87 30.96 -16.94
N LYS A 21 7.88 30.10 -17.03
CA LYS A 21 7.76 28.66 -16.73
C LYS A 21 7.42 28.40 -15.26
N TYR A 22 8.03 29.15 -14.35
CA TYR A 22 7.75 29.05 -12.92
C TYR A 22 6.31 29.49 -12.59
N LEU A 23 5.83 30.59 -13.17
CA LEU A 23 4.46 31.10 -12.98
C LEU A 23 3.44 30.14 -13.60
N ALA A 24 3.70 29.60 -14.79
CA ALA A 24 2.86 28.58 -15.41
C ALA A 24 2.78 27.31 -14.56
N HIS A 25 3.91 26.86 -14.01
CA HIS A 25 3.94 25.72 -13.08
C HIS A 25 3.15 26.00 -11.81
N ARG A 26 3.24 27.20 -11.21
CA ARG A 26 2.43 27.58 -10.05
C ARG A 26 0.94 27.63 -10.38
N GLY A 27 0.57 28.10 -11.55
CA GLY A 27 -0.81 28.11 -12.04
C GLY A 27 -1.36 26.69 -12.19
N ALA A 28 -0.61 25.79 -12.81
CA ALA A 28 -0.97 24.38 -12.98
C ALA A 28 -1.11 23.67 -11.64
N VAL A 29 -0.17 23.88 -10.68
CA VAL A 29 -0.26 23.32 -9.33
C VAL A 29 -1.45 23.85 -8.56
N LYS A 30 -1.84 25.12 -8.76
CA LYS A 30 -3.03 25.72 -8.11
C LYS A 30 -4.32 25.14 -8.69
N ALA A 31 -4.41 24.98 -10.00
CA ALA A 31 -5.56 24.35 -10.67
C ALA A 31 -5.73 22.87 -10.24
N GLN A 32 -4.63 22.15 -9.98
CA GLN A 32 -4.68 20.78 -9.46
C GLN A 32 -5.14 20.68 -8.00
N LYS A 33 -5.09 21.78 -7.22
CA LYS A 33 -5.60 21.79 -5.84
C LYS A 33 -7.12 21.80 -5.73
N ASP A 34 -7.82 22.20 -6.77
CA ASP A 34 -9.28 22.24 -6.79
C ASP A 34 -9.91 20.87 -7.12
N VAL A 35 -9.09 19.89 -7.51
CA VAL A 35 -9.54 18.50 -7.69
C VAL A 35 -9.63 17.85 -6.33
N ILE A 36 -10.84 17.45 -5.93
CA ILE A 36 -11.06 16.67 -4.70
C ILE A 36 -10.32 15.35 -4.83
N PRO A 37 -9.28 15.10 -4.02
CA PRO A 37 -8.54 13.85 -4.11
C PRO A 37 -9.42 12.68 -3.63
N HIS A 38 -9.32 11.53 -4.31
CA HIS A 38 -9.99 10.30 -3.94
C HIS A 38 -8.99 9.23 -3.49
N GLY A 39 -9.46 8.31 -2.66
CA GLY A 39 -8.66 7.20 -2.13
C GLY A 39 -7.76 7.63 -0.98
N LYS A 40 -6.47 7.28 -1.05
CA LYS A 40 -5.51 7.61 0.01
C LYS A 40 -5.16 9.09 0.01
N GLN A 41 -5.41 9.76 1.11
CA GLN A 41 -5.24 11.21 1.29
C GLN A 41 -4.48 11.52 2.59
N THR A 42 -4.13 12.80 2.79
CA THR A 42 -3.71 13.29 4.09
C THR A 42 -4.93 13.55 4.99
N VAL A 43 -4.76 13.46 6.31
CA VAL A 43 -5.83 13.77 7.27
C VAL A 43 -6.37 15.18 7.05
N LYS A 44 -5.49 16.15 6.77
CA LYS A 44 -5.87 17.54 6.50
C LYS A 44 -6.77 17.67 5.25
N GLN A 45 -6.47 16.94 4.19
CA GLN A 45 -7.28 16.93 2.97
C GLN A 45 -8.64 16.28 3.21
N LEU A 46 -8.66 15.17 3.97
CA LEU A 46 -9.89 14.46 4.29
C LEU A 46 -10.83 15.30 5.14
N VAL A 47 -10.30 15.94 6.20
CA VAL A 47 -11.07 16.85 7.08
C VAL A 47 -11.55 18.10 6.32
N GLY A 48 -10.70 18.65 5.43
CA GLY A 48 -11.03 19.85 4.65
C GLY A 48 -12.19 19.67 3.66
N GLN A 49 -12.65 18.42 3.44
CA GLN A 49 -13.81 18.14 2.59
C GLN A 49 -15.16 18.25 3.31
N ASN A 50 -15.15 18.58 4.62
CA ASN A 50 -16.35 18.84 5.45
C ASN A 50 -17.44 17.76 5.41
N GLN A 51 -17.06 16.48 5.23
CA GLN A 51 -18.01 15.35 5.12
C GLN A 51 -18.08 14.50 6.41
N GLY A 52 -17.63 15.04 7.53
CA GLY A 52 -17.47 14.27 8.76
C GLY A 52 -16.33 13.26 8.63
N VAL A 53 -15.57 13.06 9.69
CA VAL A 53 -14.46 12.11 9.69
C VAL A 53 -14.58 11.24 10.94
N SER A 54 -14.58 9.94 10.72
CA SER A 54 -14.49 8.92 11.76
C SER A 54 -13.12 8.25 11.71
N ASN A 55 -12.73 7.56 12.78
CA ASN A 55 -11.48 6.82 12.83
C ASN A 55 -11.66 5.41 13.34
N VAL A 56 -10.78 4.52 12.92
CA VAL A 56 -10.65 3.14 13.40
C VAL A 56 -9.18 2.86 13.67
N GLU A 57 -8.90 2.18 14.78
CA GLU A 57 -7.55 1.73 15.10
C GLU A 57 -7.26 0.35 14.52
N LEU A 58 -6.08 0.18 13.94
CA LEU A 58 -5.58 -1.09 13.44
C LEU A 58 -4.19 -1.36 14.02
N THR A 59 -4.07 -2.41 14.80
CA THR A 59 -2.80 -2.82 15.44
C THR A 59 -1.93 -3.70 14.53
N ASP A 60 -2.39 -3.98 13.31
CA ASP A 60 -1.75 -4.91 12.40
C ASP A 60 -0.62 -4.26 11.59
N PRO A 61 0.58 -4.87 11.53
CA PRO A 61 1.66 -4.42 10.66
C PRO A 61 1.33 -4.52 9.16
N SER A 62 0.29 -5.29 8.79
CA SER A 62 -0.07 -5.52 7.37
C SER A 62 -0.94 -4.41 6.77
N ILE A 63 -0.72 -3.14 7.13
CA ILE A 63 -1.49 -1.99 6.64
C ILE A 63 -1.60 -1.94 5.11
N ARG A 64 -0.57 -2.41 4.37
CA ARG A 64 -0.60 -2.47 2.90
C ARG A 64 -1.69 -3.39 2.35
N ALA A 65 -2.04 -4.46 3.08
CA ALA A 65 -3.12 -5.36 2.68
C ALA A 65 -4.47 -4.67 2.84
N PHE A 66 -4.66 -3.92 3.92
CA PHE A 66 -5.82 -3.07 4.12
C PHE A 66 -5.94 -2.00 3.02
N GLU A 67 -4.88 -1.24 2.73
CA GLU A 67 -4.87 -0.22 1.68
C GLU A 67 -5.33 -0.74 0.31
N ARG A 68 -4.92 -1.96 -0.03
CA ARG A 68 -5.34 -2.61 -1.29
C ARG A 68 -6.84 -2.89 -1.32
N ILE A 69 -7.39 -3.33 -0.19
CA ILE A 69 -8.81 -3.64 -0.07
C ILE A 69 -9.62 -2.35 -0.04
N ALA A 70 -9.24 -1.36 0.78
CA ALA A 70 -9.90 -0.06 0.85
C ALA A 70 -9.98 0.63 -0.53
N ARG A 71 -8.92 0.52 -1.32
CA ARG A 71 -8.90 1.01 -2.71
C ARG A 71 -9.91 0.27 -3.60
N LYS A 72 -10.07 -1.05 -3.42
CA LYS A 72 -11.07 -1.85 -4.16
C LYS A 72 -12.50 -1.39 -3.87
N TYR A 73 -12.77 -0.98 -2.64
CA TYR A 73 -14.09 -0.48 -2.22
C TYR A 73 -14.28 1.02 -2.48
N GLY A 74 -13.29 1.71 -3.07
CA GLY A 74 -13.38 3.14 -3.38
C GLY A 74 -13.48 4.05 -2.17
N VAL A 75 -13.05 3.59 -0.98
CA VAL A 75 -13.09 4.36 0.26
C VAL A 75 -12.04 5.47 0.24
N ASP A 76 -12.43 6.68 0.64
CA ASP A 76 -11.52 7.78 0.88
C ASP A 76 -11.00 7.72 2.32
N TYR A 77 -9.68 7.55 2.46
CA TYR A 77 -9.06 7.34 3.76
C TYR A 77 -7.72 8.03 3.93
N ALA A 78 -7.36 8.29 5.19
CA ALA A 78 -6.03 8.74 5.58
C ALA A 78 -5.49 7.85 6.68
N ILE A 79 -4.19 7.55 6.66
CA ILE A 79 -3.53 6.70 7.65
C ILE A 79 -2.50 7.51 8.40
N LYS A 80 -2.58 7.49 9.73
CA LYS A 80 -1.56 8.03 10.62
C LYS A 80 -0.99 6.90 11.46
N ARG A 81 0.33 6.76 11.48
CA ARG A 81 1.02 5.80 12.35
C ARG A 81 1.23 6.43 13.71
N ASP A 82 0.72 5.80 14.75
CA ASP A 82 1.03 6.11 16.13
C ASP A 82 2.23 5.26 16.56
N ARG A 83 3.30 5.93 16.98
CA ARG A 83 4.54 5.30 17.45
C ARG A 83 4.66 5.28 18.97
N ALA A 84 3.69 5.87 19.69
CA ALA A 84 3.71 5.94 21.13
C ALA A 84 3.51 4.56 21.79
N ASN A 85 2.92 3.62 21.05
CA ASN A 85 2.66 2.26 21.52
C ASN A 85 3.61 1.24 20.87
N ASP A 86 3.95 0.20 21.60
CA ASP A 86 4.67 -0.96 21.10
C ASP A 86 3.77 -2.23 21.26
N PRO A 87 3.30 -2.84 20.19
CA PRO A 87 3.53 -2.54 18.76
C PRO A 87 2.84 -1.26 18.26
N PRO A 88 3.40 -0.59 17.22
CA PRO A 88 2.85 0.64 16.69
C PRO A 88 1.44 0.44 16.14
N ARG A 89 0.55 1.37 16.44
CA ARG A 89 -0.84 1.37 15.96
C ARG A 89 -0.99 2.24 14.72
N PHE A 90 -1.98 1.90 13.89
CA PHE A 90 -2.36 2.71 12.75
C PHE A 90 -3.76 3.26 12.97
N LEU A 91 -3.89 4.59 12.95
CA LEU A 91 -5.17 5.28 12.97
C LEU A 91 -5.61 5.50 11.53
N ILE A 92 -6.74 4.90 11.16
CA ILE A 92 -7.33 5.02 9.84
C ILE A 92 -8.49 5.99 9.96
N PHE A 93 -8.37 7.15 9.32
CA PHE A 93 -9.42 8.16 9.22
C PHE A 93 -10.17 7.96 7.92
N PHE A 94 -11.46 8.07 7.92
CA PHE A 94 -12.33 7.91 6.75
C PHE A 94 -13.56 8.81 6.85
N LYS A 95 -14.22 9.05 5.73
CA LYS A 95 -15.44 9.84 5.70
C LYS A 95 -16.59 9.08 6.35
N SER A 96 -17.38 9.74 7.19
CA SER A 96 -18.50 9.09 7.89
C SER A 96 -19.53 8.47 6.95
N ARG A 97 -19.71 9.02 5.75
CA ARG A 97 -20.59 8.46 4.71
C ARG A 97 -20.11 7.12 4.15
N ASP A 98 -18.81 6.84 4.23
CA ASP A 98 -18.19 5.63 3.65
C ASP A 98 -18.10 4.50 4.69
N THR A 99 -18.81 4.61 5.82
CA THR A 99 -18.77 3.65 6.94
C THR A 99 -19.12 2.24 6.50
N ASP A 100 -20.13 2.05 5.66
CA ASP A 100 -20.57 0.73 5.19
C ASP A 100 -19.51 0.11 4.27
N ALA A 101 -18.97 0.90 3.34
CA ALA A 101 -17.88 0.45 2.47
C ALA A 101 -16.62 0.11 3.25
N LEU A 102 -16.30 0.89 4.30
CA LEU A 102 -15.19 0.59 5.19
C LEU A 102 -15.44 -0.69 5.98
N THR A 103 -16.66 -0.88 6.51
CA THR A 103 -17.02 -2.10 7.25
C THR A 103 -16.85 -3.34 6.37
N ALA A 104 -17.33 -3.31 5.13
CA ALA A 104 -17.13 -4.39 4.17
C ALA A 104 -15.63 -4.61 3.86
N ALA A 105 -14.86 -3.55 3.71
CA ALA A 105 -13.41 -3.62 3.50
C ALA A 105 -12.69 -4.27 4.70
N MET A 106 -13.09 -3.92 5.93
CA MET A 106 -12.53 -4.49 7.15
C MET A 106 -12.89 -5.96 7.31
N GLN A 107 -14.11 -6.36 6.98
CA GLN A 107 -14.53 -7.77 7.00
C GLN A 107 -13.71 -8.60 5.99
N GLU A 108 -13.55 -8.11 4.75
CA GLU A 108 -12.71 -8.79 3.76
C GLU A 108 -11.24 -8.88 4.22
N TYR A 109 -10.73 -7.81 4.84
CA TYR A 109 -9.39 -7.79 5.39
C TYR A 109 -9.20 -8.82 6.50
N ALA A 110 -10.11 -8.84 7.49
CA ALA A 110 -10.10 -9.80 8.59
C ALA A 110 -10.18 -11.26 8.08
N GLY A 111 -11.08 -11.54 7.14
CA GLY A 111 -11.23 -12.86 6.54
C GLY A 111 -9.95 -13.32 5.80
N LYS A 112 -9.31 -12.44 5.04
CA LYS A 112 -8.02 -12.74 4.38
C LYS A 112 -6.92 -13.01 5.39
N ARG A 113 -6.90 -12.27 6.49
CA ARG A 113 -5.92 -12.43 7.54
C ARG A 113 -6.06 -13.78 8.25
N VAL A 114 -7.28 -14.14 8.67
CA VAL A 114 -7.58 -15.44 9.29
C VAL A 114 -7.13 -16.58 8.37
N ARG A 115 -7.52 -16.53 7.09
CA ARG A 115 -7.10 -17.53 6.09
C ARG A 115 -5.58 -17.62 5.95
N ARG A 116 -4.87 -16.49 6.05
CA ARG A 116 -3.39 -16.47 5.95
C ARG A 116 -2.74 -17.11 7.17
N ILE A 117 -3.27 -16.86 8.37
CA ILE A 117 -2.77 -17.45 9.62
C ILE A 117 -3.04 -18.96 9.64
N GLN A 118 -4.19 -19.39 9.16
CA GLN A 118 -4.58 -20.80 9.11
C GLN A 118 -3.88 -21.61 8.01
N ARG A 119 -3.26 -20.96 7.03
CA ARG A 119 -2.50 -21.67 5.98
C ARG A 119 -1.22 -22.24 6.56
N PRO A 120 -1.03 -23.56 6.57
CA PRO A 120 0.24 -24.16 6.99
C PRO A 120 1.36 -23.70 6.04
N SER A 121 2.54 -23.49 6.58
CA SER A 121 3.72 -23.12 5.78
C SER A 121 4.02 -24.22 4.76
N VAL A 122 4.69 -23.87 3.66
CA VAL A 122 5.11 -24.85 2.63
C VAL A 122 5.96 -25.96 3.26
N LEU A 123 6.83 -25.63 4.22
CA LEU A 123 7.65 -26.59 4.95
C LEU A 123 6.80 -27.55 5.81
N GLN A 124 5.79 -27.03 6.49
CA GLN A 124 4.86 -27.87 7.25
C GLN A 124 4.06 -28.81 6.35
N ARG A 125 3.59 -28.34 5.19
CA ARG A 125 2.92 -29.20 4.21
C ARG A 125 3.85 -30.26 3.66
N LEU A 126 5.09 -29.91 3.32
CA LEU A 126 6.10 -30.89 2.89
C LEU A 126 6.41 -31.92 3.97
N ALA A 127 6.51 -31.51 5.24
CA ALA A 127 6.71 -32.43 6.35
C ALA A 127 5.52 -33.40 6.49
N GLN A 128 4.27 -32.90 6.35
CA GLN A 128 3.06 -33.73 6.35
C GLN A 128 3.06 -34.72 5.18
N PHE A 129 3.39 -34.28 3.96
CA PHE A 129 3.48 -35.17 2.82
C PHE A 129 4.58 -36.23 2.99
N ARG A 130 5.75 -35.85 3.53
CA ARG A 130 6.82 -36.81 3.84
C ARG A 130 6.41 -37.88 4.84
N SER A 131 5.59 -37.53 5.84
CA SER A 131 5.10 -38.50 6.84
C SER A 131 4.02 -39.42 6.24
N GLN A 132 3.22 -38.95 5.28
CA GLN A 132 2.19 -39.73 4.61
C GLN A 132 2.75 -40.68 3.54
N VAL A 133 3.82 -40.29 2.87
CA VAL A 133 4.54 -41.17 1.95
C VAL A 133 5.36 -42.14 2.77
N LYS A 134 4.76 -43.28 3.14
CA LYS A 134 5.51 -44.43 3.66
C LYS A 134 6.61 -44.73 2.65
N LYS A 135 7.87 -44.64 3.05
CA LYS A 135 9.01 -45.10 2.22
C LYS A 135 8.67 -46.51 1.79
N PRO A 136 8.61 -46.85 0.49
CA PRO A 136 8.53 -48.24 0.10
C PRO A 136 9.80 -48.89 0.68
N THR A 137 9.60 -49.78 1.62
CA THR A 137 10.65 -50.70 2.07
C THR A 137 10.98 -51.53 0.86
N VAL A 138 12.00 -51.14 0.14
CA VAL A 138 12.55 -51.96 -0.95
C VAL A 138 13.16 -53.15 -0.22
N ASP A 139 12.40 -54.27 -0.22
CA ASP A 139 12.88 -55.56 0.27
C ASP A 139 14.09 -55.97 -0.59
N ARG A 140 15.27 -55.63 -0.07
CA ARG A 140 16.54 -56.01 -0.68
C ARG A 140 16.78 -57.54 -0.68
N GLU A 141 16.00 -58.28 0.08
CA GLU A 141 16.11 -59.73 0.15
C GLU A 141 15.58 -60.43 -1.08
N LYS A 142 14.48 -59.96 -1.67
CA LYS A 142 13.91 -60.59 -2.88
C LYS A 142 14.79 -60.44 -4.13
N ARG A 143 15.80 -59.59 -4.12
CA ARG A 143 16.70 -59.41 -5.28
C ARG A 143 17.87 -60.37 -5.29
N LYS A 144 18.15 -61.09 -4.20
CA LYS A 144 19.21 -62.08 -4.15
C LYS A 144 18.78 -63.48 -4.58
N GLU A 145 17.48 -63.78 -4.60
CA GLU A 145 16.99 -65.09 -5.01
C GLU A 145 16.75 -65.22 -6.52
N GLN A 146 16.74 -64.14 -7.29
CA GLN A 146 16.55 -64.15 -8.77
C GLN A 146 17.88 -64.26 -9.54
N THR A 147 19.02 -64.36 -8.90
CA THR A 147 20.36 -64.43 -9.53
C THR A 147 21.09 -65.73 -9.19
N ARG A 148 20.37 -66.84 -8.95
CA ARG A 148 20.96 -68.18 -8.84
C ARG A 148 20.33 -69.09 -9.88
#